data_b3d741b53b6c58b4881bc09056bb2beb
#
_entry.id   b3d741b53b6c58b4881bc09056bb2beb
#
_cell.length_a   1.000
_cell.length_b   1.000
_cell.length_c   1.000
_cell.angle_alpha   90.00
_cell.angle_beta   90.00
_cell.angle_gamma   90.00
#
_symmetry.space_group_name_H-M   'P 1'
#
loop_
_entity.id
_entity.type
_entity.pdbx_description
1 polymer ?
#
loop_
_entity_poly.entity_id
_entity_poly.type
_entity_poly.pdbx_seq_one_letter_code
_entity_poly.pdbx_strand_id
1 'polypeptide(L)'
;EERDVLHISLSPFYFLSKGGHFVARSSRLESGFQDRLIESLKALFPGCMVFKMDQIQGLPDLLILYGEKWASLECKRSATAKKRPNQDYYVEKMNDMSFSRFVCPENKEEVLNELQQAFQP
;
A
#
# COMPACT_ATOMS: atom_id res chain seq x y z
N GLU A 1 -5.50 7.44 -14.45
CA GLU A 1 -5.58 8.85 -14.17
C GLU A 1 -5.11 9.16 -12.81
N GLU A 2 -4.53 10.30 -12.69
CA GLU A 2 -3.97 10.68 -11.41
C GLU A 2 -4.97 10.81 -10.33
N ARG A 3 -6.18 11.15 -10.66
CA ARG A 3 -7.15 11.31 -9.62
C ARG A 3 -7.62 9.99 -9.05
N ASP A 4 -7.17 8.88 -9.58
CA ASP A 4 -7.48 7.60 -8.99
C ASP A 4 -6.59 7.31 -7.80
N VAL A 5 -5.63 8.16 -7.54
CA VAL A 5 -4.73 7.98 -6.41
C VAL A 5 -4.83 9.21 -5.54
N LEU A 6 -5.32 9.01 -4.32
CA LEU A 6 -5.48 10.10 -3.38
C LEU A 6 -4.58 9.87 -2.19
N HIS A 7 -4.04 10.97 -1.69
CA HIS A 7 -3.25 10.92 -0.48
C HIS A 7 -4.15 11.29 0.68
N ILE A 8 -4.39 10.35 1.54
CA ILE A 8 -5.26 10.57 2.68
C ILE A 8 -4.59 11.47 3.70
N SER A 9 -3.31 11.27 3.88
CA SER A 9 -2.58 12.08 4.81
C SER A 9 -1.77 13.10 4.06
N LEU A 10 -2.23 14.27 3.97
CA LEU A 10 -1.50 15.32 3.32
C LEU A 10 -1.15 16.37 4.30
N SER A 11 -0.94 15.96 5.51
CA SER A 11 -0.65 16.89 6.56
C SER A 11 0.71 17.51 6.32
N PRO A 12 0.91 18.68 6.88
CA PRO A 12 2.21 19.31 6.84
C PRO A 12 3.30 18.43 7.42
N PHE A 13 2.92 17.58 8.34
CA PHE A 13 3.87 16.65 8.91
C PHE A 13 4.47 15.74 7.88
N TYR A 14 3.64 15.20 7.03
CA TYR A 14 4.09 14.29 6.01
C TYR A 14 5.14 14.98 5.16
N PHE A 15 4.83 16.19 4.73
CA PHE A 15 5.74 16.97 3.93
C PHE A 15 7.01 17.27 4.65
N LEU A 16 6.88 17.69 5.88
CA LEU A 16 8.06 18.04 6.67
C LEU A 16 8.94 16.84 6.84
N SER A 17 8.35 15.70 7.12
CA SER A 17 9.15 14.51 7.28
C SER A 17 9.90 14.18 6.02
N LYS A 18 9.23 14.28 4.92
CA LYS A 18 9.87 13.97 3.67
C LYS A 18 10.86 15.02 3.28
N GLY A 19 10.47 16.25 3.39
CA GLY A 19 11.33 17.34 3.03
C GLY A 19 12.48 17.48 3.96
N GLY A 20 12.38 16.92 5.12
CA GLY A 20 13.41 17.05 6.10
C GLY A 20 14.58 16.15 5.84
N HIS A 21 14.68 15.62 4.74
CA HIS A 21 15.78 14.78 4.36
C HIS A 21 16.15 13.75 5.38
N PHE A 22 15.32 13.55 6.31
CA PHE A 22 15.49 12.43 7.17
C PHE A 22 14.95 11.20 6.53
N VAL A 23 14.44 11.34 5.33
CA VAL A 23 13.91 10.21 4.63
C VAL A 23 15.06 9.29 4.36
N ALA A 24 15.08 8.17 5.01
CA ALA A 24 16.14 7.22 4.86
C ALA A 24 16.11 6.64 3.45
N ARG A 25 17.26 6.14 3.04
CA ARG A 25 17.36 5.51 1.76
C ARG A 25 16.31 4.43 1.58
N SER A 26 16.07 3.65 2.66
CA SER A 26 15.09 2.60 2.59
C SER A 26 13.69 3.14 2.35
N SER A 27 13.39 4.31 2.90
CA SER A 27 12.08 4.91 2.66
C SER A 27 11.91 5.34 1.22
N ARG A 28 12.96 5.85 0.61
CA ARG A 28 12.89 6.22 -0.79
C ARG A 28 12.73 5.03 -1.69
N LEU A 29 13.42 3.93 -1.38
CA LEU A 29 13.25 2.69 -2.14
C LEU A 29 11.84 2.16 -2.01
N GLU A 30 11.32 2.22 -0.79
CA GLU A 30 9.96 1.79 -0.53
C GLU A 30 8.96 2.66 -1.28
N SER A 31 9.21 3.96 -1.32
CA SER A 31 8.34 4.90 -2.00
C SER A 31 8.32 4.66 -3.50
N GLY A 32 9.49 4.41 -4.08
CA GLY A 32 9.55 4.09 -5.50
C GLY A 32 8.81 2.81 -5.84
N PHE A 33 8.94 1.79 -4.99
CA PHE A 33 8.21 0.56 -5.18
C PHE A 33 6.71 0.82 -5.07
N GLN A 34 6.32 1.64 -4.12
CA GLN A 34 4.92 1.98 -3.91
C GLN A 34 4.32 2.62 -5.16
N ASP A 35 5.03 3.55 -5.77
CA ASP A 35 4.56 4.21 -6.96
C ASP A 35 4.37 3.23 -8.11
N ARG A 36 5.31 2.32 -8.30
CA ARG A 36 5.19 1.31 -9.35
C ARG A 36 4.04 0.35 -9.07
N LEU A 37 3.84 0.02 -7.81
CA LEU A 37 2.75 -0.85 -7.42
C LEU A 37 1.40 -0.20 -7.72
N ILE A 38 1.27 1.08 -7.43
CA ILE A 38 0.03 1.79 -7.71
C ILE A 38 -0.27 1.77 -9.20
N GLU A 39 0.74 1.95 -10.03
CA GLU A 39 0.52 1.88 -11.47
C GLU A 39 0.06 0.51 -11.91
N SER A 40 0.65 -0.53 -11.32
CA SER A 40 0.22 -1.90 -11.63
C SER A 40 -1.23 -2.13 -11.22
N LEU A 41 -1.61 -1.63 -10.06
CA LEU A 41 -2.99 -1.78 -9.59
C LEU A 41 -3.97 -1.10 -10.53
N LYS A 42 -3.63 0.11 -10.96
CA LYS A 42 -4.53 0.84 -11.86
C LYS A 42 -4.65 0.17 -13.21
N ALA A 43 -3.60 -0.49 -13.66
CA ALA A 43 -3.64 -1.21 -14.91
C ALA A 43 -4.46 -2.50 -14.80
N LEU A 44 -4.34 -3.21 -13.67
CA LEU A 44 -5.04 -4.47 -13.47
C LEU A 44 -6.51 -4.29 -13.13
N PHE A 45 -6.84 -3.22 -12.46
CA PHE A 45 -8.21 -2.99 -11.97
C PHE A 45 -8.71 -1.64 -12.45
N PRO A 46 -9.09 -1.53 -13.72
CA PRO A 46 -9.56 -0.24 -14.26
C PRO A 46 -10.72 0.30 -13.44
N GLY A 47 -10.60 1.55 -13.07
CA GLY A 47 -11.64 2.18 -12.26
C GLY A 47 -11.45 2.04 -10.76
N CYS A 48 -10.41 1.35 -10.32
CA CYS A 48 -10.16 1.25 -8.89
C CYS A 48 -9.67 2.59 -8.35
N MET A 49 -9.84 2.76 -7.05
CA MET A 49 -9.30 3.92 -6.34
C MET A 49 -8.25 3.43 -5.39
N VAL A 50 -7.12 4.11 -5.35
CA VAL A 50 -6.01 3.73 -4.49
C VAL A 50 -5.69 4.91 -3.58
N PHE A 51 -5.70 4.67 -2.27
CA PHE A 51 -5.40 5.70 -1.29
C PHE A 51 -4.12 5.34 -0.56
N LYS A 52 -3.27 6.34 -0.32
CA LYS A 52 -2.10 6.17 0.52
C LYS A 52 -2.49 6.52 1.94
N MET A 53 -2.32 5.58 2.84
CA MET A 53 -2.79 5.71 4.22
C MET A 53 -1.60 5.78 5.15
N ASP A 54 -1.25 6.95 5.62
CA ASP A 54 -0.06 7.08 6.45
C ASP A 54 -0.28 7.89 7.73
N GLN A 55 -1.53 8.05 8.15
CA GLN A 55 -1.81 8.83 9.35
C GLN A 55 -1.75 8.03 10.63
N ILE A 56 -2.04 6.74 10.55
CA ILE A 56 -2.07 5.90 11.73
C ILE A 56 -0.93 4.91 11.65
N GLN A 57 -0.12 4.88 12.68
CA GLN A 57 1.03 4.01 12.69
C GLN A 57 0.61 2.55 12.60
N GLY A 58 1.22 1.83 11.69
CA GLY A 58 0.92 0.41 11.50
C GLY A 58 -0.16 0.11 10.52
N LEU A 59 -0.94 1.13 10.14
CA LEU A 59 -1.98 0.92 9.13
C LEU A 59 -1.32 0.65 7.78
N PRO A 60 -1.86 -0.27 6.98
CA PRO A 60 -1.26 -0.54 5.67
C PRO A 60 -1.19 0.70 4.80
N ASP A 61 -0.15 0.75 3.98
CA ASP A 61 0.16 1.94 3.18
C ASP A 61 -0.91 2.27 2.16
N LEU A 62 -1.52 1.26 1.57
CA LEU A 62 -2.47 1.48 0.47
C LEU A 62 -3.81 0.85 0.78
N LEU A 63 -4.86 1.57 0.44
CA LEU A 63 -6.21 1.04 0.46
C LEU A 63 -6.73 1.08 -0.97
N ILE A 64 -7.25 -0.04 -1.46
CA ILE A 64 -7.74 -0.18 -2.82
C ILE A 64 -9.24 -0.45 -2.78
N LEU A 65 -10.00 0.37 -3.48
CA LEU A 65 -11.43 0.17 -3.63
C LEU A 65 -11.73 -0.20 -5.06
N TYR A 66 -12.45 -1.29 -5.24
CA TYR A 66 -12.76 -1.74 -6.59
C TYR A 66 -14.16 -2.34 -6.59
N GLY A 67 -15.13 -1.61 -7.15
CA GLY A 67 -16.52 -2.00 -7.07
C GLY A 67 -16.97 -2.07 -5.62
N GLU A 68 -17.48 -3.20 -5.22
CA GLU A 68 -17.93 -3.38 -3.85
C GLU A 68 -16.88 -4.02 -2.97
N LYS A 69 -15.68 -4.18 -3.49
CA LYS A 69 -14.63 -4.88 -2.78
C LYS A 69 -13.51 -3.93 -2.39
N TRP A 70 -12.74 -4.32 -1.40
CA TRP A 70 -11.60 -3.53 -0.98
C TRP A 70 -10.46 -4.44 -0.53
N ALA A 71 -9.28 -3.85 -0.54
CA ALA A 71 -8.09 -4.54 -0.08
C ALA A 71 -7.13 -3.50 0.47
N SER A 72 -6.20 -3.95 1.29
CA SER A 72 -5.13 -3.09 1.75
C SER A 72 -3.79 -3.79 1.57
N LEU A 73 -2.76 -3.01 1.32
CA LEU A 73 -1.43 -3.54 1.08
C LEU A 73 -0.41 -2.73 1.88
N GLU A 74 0.42 -3.45 2.61
CA GLU A 74 1.51 -2.83 3.34
C GLU A 74 2.79 -3.04 2.54
N CYS A 75 3.40 -1.96 2.08
CA CYS A 75 4.55 -2.05 1.18
C CYS A 75 5.84 -2.14 1.97
N LYS A 76 6.69 -3.06 1.57
CA LYS A 76 8.01 -3.25 2.15
C LYS A 76 9.04 -3.22 1.04
N ARG A 77 10.26 -2.79 1.34
CA ARG A 77 11.30 -2.73 0.32
C ARG A 77 11.89 -4.11 0.02
N SER A 78 11.69 -5.06 0.93
CA SER A 78 12.18 -6.42 0.71
C SER A 78 11.42 -7.37 1.62
N ALA A 79 11.53 -8.65 1.34
CA ALA A 79 10.86 -9.68 2.13
C ALA A 79 11.40 -9.75 3.56
N THR A 80 12.63 -9.30 3.77
CA THR A 80 13.24 -9.35 5.10
C THR A 80 13.20 -8.02 5.81
N ALA A 81 12.52 -7.01 5.24
CA ALA A 81 12.45 -5.71 5.87
C ALA A 81 11.72 -5.82 7.21
N LYS A 82 12.22 -5.05 8.17
CA LYS A 82 11.67 -5.09 9.51
C LYS A 82 10.27 -4.52 9.54
N LYS A 83 9.40 -5.16 10.29
CA LYS A 83 8.04 -4.67 10.46
C LYS A 83 7.99 -3.71 11.63
N ARG A 84 7.18 -2.67 11.49
CA ARG A 84 7.00 -1.70 12.56
C ARG A 84 5.87 -2.13 13.47
N PRO A 85 5.76 -1.51 14.65
CA PRO A 85 4.69 -1.87 15.57
C PRO A 85 3.32 -1.79 14.91
N ASN A 86 2.47 -2.72 15.26
CA ASN A 86 1.08 -2.80 14.84
C ASN A 86 0.87 -3.19 13.37
N GLN A 87 1.92 -3.32 12.58
CA GLN A 87 1.72 -3.68 11.17
C GLN A 87 1.13 -5.08 11.03
N ASP A 88 1.63 -6.04 11.80
CA ASP A 88 1.09 -7.39 11.76
C ASP A 88 -0.38 -7.39 12.17
N TYR A 89 -0.70 -6.65 13.21
CA TYR A 89 -2.06 -6.60 13.72
C TYR A 89 -3.03 -6.12 12.64
N TYR A 90 -2.69 -5.00 11.99
CA TYR A 90 -3.61 -4.43 11.01
C TYR A 90 -3.72 -5.30 9.76
N VAL A 91 -2.61 -5.85 9.29
CA VAL A 91 -2.67 -6.70 8.11
C VAL A 91 -3.53 -7.94 8.39
N GLU A 92 -3.36 -8.55 9.56
CA GLU A 92 -4.12 -9.74 9.90
C GLU A 92 -5.62 -9.42 10.04
N LYS A 93 -5.92 -8.35 10.78
CA LYS A 93 -7.31 -7.98 10.99
C LYS A 93 -8.00 -7.62 9.70
N MET A 94 -7.33 -6.84 8.86
CA MET A 94 -7.94 -6.42 7.62
C MET A 94 -8.05 -7.57 6.63
N ASN A 95 -7.12 -8.53 6.71
CA ASN A 95 -7.25 -9.72 5.89
C ASN A 95 -8.41 -10.60 6.31
N ASP A 96 -8.72 -10.61 7.61
CA ASP A 96 -9.91 -11.32 8.07
C ASP A 96 -11.18 -10.70 7.52
N MET A 97 -11.19 -9.39 7.34
CA MET A 97 -12.38 -8.70 6.85
C MET A 97 -12.48 -8.72 5.33
N SER A 98 -11.38 -8.66 4.64
CA SER A 98 -11.36 -8.66 3.19
C SER A 98 -10.02 -9.24 2.71
N PHE A 99 -9.13 -8.40 2.20
CA PHE A 99 -7.84 -8.88 1.68
C PHE A 99 -6.77 -7.91 2.16
N SER A 100 -5.74 -8.42 2.80
CA SER A 100 -4.63 -7.58 3.22
C SER A 100 -3.35 -8.38 3.20
N ARG A 101 -2.27 -7.79 2.69
CA ARG A 101 -0.98 -8.47 2.55
C ARG A 101 0.17 -7.50 2.75
N PHE A 102 1.28 -8.05 3.21
CA PHE A 102 2.56 -7.38 3.04
C PHE A 102 3.02 -7.64 1.61
N VAL A 103 3.48 -6.59 0.95
CA VAL A 103 3.92 -6.71 -0.43
C VAL A 103 5.28 -6.07 -0.60
N CYS A 104 6.16 -6.75 -1.29
CA CYS A 104 7.51 -6.27 -1.57
C CYS A 104 7.87 -6.71 -2.99
N PRO A 105 9.02 -6.26 -3.52
CA PRO A 105 9.37 -6.67 -4.88
C PRO A 105 9.42 -8.18 -5.07
N GLU A 106 9.82 -8.91 -4.05
CA GLU A 106 9.97 -10.35 -4.19
C GLU A 106 8.65 -11.09 -4.32
N ASN A 107 7.57 -10.59 -3.69
CA ASN A 107 6.29 -11.28 -3.76
C ASN A 107 5.21 -10.51 -4.51
N LYS A 108 5.58 -9.45 -5.20
CA LYS A 108 4.62 -8.58 -5.85
C LYS A 108 3.70 -9.35 -6.81
N GLU A 109 4.28 -10.20 -7.66
CA GLU A 109 3.49 -10.90 -8.65
C GLU A 109 2.49 -11.84 -7.99
N GLU A 110 2.95 -12.54 -6.97
CA GLU A 110 2.09 -13.47 -6.26
C GLU A 110 0.93 -12.73 -5.60
N VAL A 111 1.23 -11.62 -4.92
CA VAL A 111 0.19 -10.86 -4.24
C VAL A 111 -0.82 -10.31 -5.23
N LEU A 112 -0.35 -9.79 -6.37
CA LEU A 112 -1.27 -9.26 -7.36
C LEU A 112 -2.15 -10.35 -7.96
N ASN A 113 -1.61 -11.56 -8.15
CA ASN A 113 -2.42 -12.67 -8.62
C ASN A 113 -3.49 -13.03 -7.59
N GLU A 114 -3.13 -13.06 -6.32
CA GLU A 114 -4.10 -13.34 -5.28
C GLU A 114 -5.18 -12.26 -5.22
N LEU A 115 -4.77 -11.01 -5.38
CA LEU A 115 -5.71 -9.91 -5.35
C LEU A 115 -6.67 -9.98 -6.53
N GLN A 116 -6.18 -10.34 -7.70
CA GLN A 116 -7.05 -10.51 -8.85
C GLN A 116 -8.12 -11.56 -8.59
N GLN A 117 -7.74 -12.64 -7.94
CA GLN A 117 -8.71 -13.67 -7.60
C GLN A 117 -9.71 -13.16 -6.57
N ALA A 118 -9.23 -12.42 -5.58
CA ALA A 118 -10.11 -11.90 -4.55
C ALA A 118 -11.09 -10.88 -5.11
N PHE A 119 -10.69 -10.14 -6.14
CA PHE A 119 -11.54 -9.09 -6.72
C PHE A 119 -12.43 -9.59 -7.84
N GLN A 120 -12.37 -10.85 -8.18
CA GLN A 120 -13.28 -11.39 -9.17
C GLN A 120 -14.70 -11.45 -8.61
N PRO A 121 -15.71 -11.26 -9.49
CA PRO A 121 -17.09 -11.27 -9.03
C PRO A 121 -17.54 -12.64 -8.52
#